data_17c79fb1555ccfd3756d102570655a5b
#
_entry.id   17c79fb1555ccfd3756d102570655a5b
#
_cell.length_a   1.000
_cell.length_b   1.000
_cell.length_c   1.000
_cell.angle_alpha   90.00
_cell.angle_beta   90.00
_cell.angle_gamma   90.00
#
_symmetry.space_group_name_H-M   'P 1'
#
loop_
_entity.id
_entity.type
_entity.pdbx_description
1 polymer ?
#
loop_
_entity_poly.entity_id
_entity_poly.type
_entity_poly.pdbx_seq_one_letter_code
_entity_poly.pdbx_strand_id
1 'polypeptide(L)'
;MSSTQNPLSFQELILRLQTFWAENGCVLQQPYDVEVGAGTMAPETFLRVLGPKPYRVGYVQPSRRPADGRYGENPNRLFKHMQFQVILKPPPANVQELYLESLKAIGIDLRKHDIKFEEDNWESPTLGAWGIGWQVMLDGLEITQFTYFQQCGGIDLDPISAELTYGLERIAAFLQDVDSIYDITWVVDPEGRAVKYGEIRLQDELQFSVYNFEMADVEKAWKHLELYEAECQGLLDDYAAFCNPDRRSPVVGTGKERRATSGEHLSASGAERRAKSQPPNRFPVLAAFDLCLKCSHLFNILDARGAISVTERVGVIARIRALAVGVAKAYVDQQKAGAESAPSVDERASPAGPREPEKLAASRS
;
A
#
# COMPACT_ATOMS: atom_id res chain seq x y z
N MET A 1 24.65 -14.71 34.70
CA MET A 1 23.67 -15.64 34.11
C MET A 1 22.99 -14.88 33.01
N SER A 2 23.38 -15.13 31.77
CA SER A 2 22.73 -14.53 30.59
C SER A 2 21.33 -15.13 30.52
N SER A 3 20.30 -14.33 30.70
CA SER A 3 18.93 -14.73 30.40
C SER A 3 18.87 -14.98 28.89
N THR A 4 18.89 -16.23 28.48
CA THR A 4 18.53 -16.62 27.11
C THR A 4 17.06 -16.29 26.96
N GLN A 5 16.74 -15.03 26.60
CA GLN A 5 15.41 -14.73 26.11
C GLN A 5 15.20 -15.54 24.83
N ASN A 6 14.13 -16.31 24.78
CA ASN A 6 13.74 -16.98 23.56
C ASN A 6 13.62 -15.94 22.41
N PRO A 7 14.05 -16.27 21.21
CA PRO A 7 13.87 -15.37 20.08
C PRO A 7 12.38 -15.03 19.89
N LEU A 8 12.12 -13.83 19.38
CA LEU A 8 10.73 -13.40 19.12
C LEU A 8 10.05 -14.33 18.13
N SER A 9 8.82 -14.72 18.43
CA SER A 9 7.92 -15.30 17.45
C SER A 9 7.57 -14.28 16.36
N PHE A 10 7.08 -14.75 15.21
CA PHE A 10 6.66 -13.89 14.11
C PHE A 10 5.58 -12.88 14.53
N GLN A 11 4.64 -13.35 15.35
CA GLN A 11 3.58 -12.51 15.90
C GLN A 11 4.11 -11.44 16.85
N GLU A 12 5.05 -11.77 17.73
CA GLU A 12 5.68 -10.81 18.65
C GLU A 12 6.53 -9.78 17.91
N LEU A 13 7.23 -10.18 16.84
CA LEU A 13 7.96 -9.26 15.97
C LEU A 13 7.03 -8.16 15.42
N ILE A 14 5.88 -8.56 14.88
CA ILE A 14 4.88 -7.62 14.35
C ILE A 14 4.39 -6.68 15.44
N LEU A 15 3.98 -7.23 16.59
CA LEU A 15 3.47 -6.44 17.71
C LEU A 15 4.50 -5.43 18.23
N ARG A 16 5.78 -5.80 18.29
CA ARG A 16 6.85 -4.89 18.73
C ARG A 16 7.10 -3.76 17.74
N LEU A 17 7.12 -4.05 16.45
CA LEU A 17 7.23 -2.99 15.42
C LEU A 17 6.03 -2.05 15.48
N GLN A 18 4.83 -2.59 15.61
CA GLN A 18 3.62 -1.77 15.76
C GLN A 18 3.70 -0.88 16.99
N THR A 19 4.07 -1.43 18.15
CA THR A 19 4.22 -0.66 19.39
C THR A 19 5.25 0.44 19.22
N PHE A 20 6.45 0.11 18.73
CA PHE A 20 7.52 1.08 18.53
C PHE A 20 7.07 2.26 17.65
N TRP A 21 6.47 1.97 16.50
CA TRP A 21 6.06 3.02 15.58
C TRP A 21 4.85 3.82 16.07
N ALA A 22 3.93 3.20 16.82
CA ALA A 22 2.84 3.92 17.49
C ALA A 22 3.39 4.92 18.53
N GLU A 23 4.35 4.51 19.35
CA GLU A 23 5.03 5.37 20.33
C GLU A 23 5.81 6.52 19.67
N ASN A 24 6.26 6.33 18.43
CA ASN A 24 6.91 7.34 17.60
C ASN A 24 5.92 8.16 16.73
N GLY A 25 4.64 8.13 17.07
CA GLY A 25 3.59 8.99 16.50
C GLY A 25 3.04 8.53 15.14
N CYS A 26 3.24 7.27 14.76
CA CYS A 26 2.60 6.70 13.59
C CYS A 26 1.17 6.23 13.92
N VAL A 27 0.24 6.52 13.01
CA VAL A 27 -1.08 5.89 13.00
C VAL A 27 -0.88 4.44 12.58
N LEU A 28 -1.45 3.49 13.33
CA LEU A 28 -1.43 2.08 12.93
C LEU A 28 -2.65 1.80 12.06
N GLN A 29 -2.41 1.37 10.83
CA GLN A 29 -3.44 0.95 9.90
C GLN A 29 -3.51 -0.57 9.77
N GLN A 30 -4.66 -1.07 9.32
CA GLN A 30 -4.83 -2.46 8.96
C GLN A 30 -4.34 -2.70 7.53
N PRO A 31 -4.03 -3.95 7.17
CA PRO A 31 -3.67 -4.30 5.80
C PRO A 31 -4.74 -3.83 4.81
N TYR A 32 -4.30 -3.33 3.65
CA TYR A 32 -5.24 -3.01 2.58
C TYR A 32 -5.81 -4.30 1.97
N ASP A 33 -7.10 -4.31 1.67
CA ASP A 33 -7.87 -5.51 1.32
C ASP A 33 -7.94 -5.79 -0.21
N VAL A 34 -7.27 -4.97 -1.02
CA VAL A 34 -7.06 -5.24 -2.44
C VAL A 34 -5.63 -5.73 -2.66
N GLU A 35 -5.43 -6.64 -3.62
CA GLU A 35 -4.13 -7.23 -3.91
C GLU A 35 -3.11 -6.17 -4.36
N VAL A 36 -1.98 -6.15 -3.68
CA VAL A 36 -0.84 -5.28 -4.00
C VAL A 36 0.45 -6.09 -4.12
N GLY A 37 1.35 -5.65 -4.98
CA GLY A 37 2.67 -6.27 -5.17
C GLY A 37 3.73 -5.78 -4.17
N ALA A 38 3.44 -4.69 -3.49
CA ALA A 38 4.28 -4.10 -2.44
C ALA A 38 3.43 -3.21 -1.53
N GLY A 39 3.88 -3.00 -0.28
CA GLY A 39 3.23 -2.06 0.65
C GLY A 39 3.12 -0.65 0.10
N THR A 40 4.08 -0.23 -0.70
CA THR A 40 4.10 1.05 -1.43
C THR A 40 2.85 1.28 -2.30
N MET A 41 2.25 0.20 -2.81
CA MET A 41 1.05 0.29 -3.66
C MET A 41 -0.24 0.50 -2.86
N ALA A 42 -0.24 0.26 -1.54
CA ALA A 42 -1.42 0.52 -0.73
C ALA A 42 -1.76 2.02 -0.73
N PRO A 43 -3.06 2.41 -0.66
CA PRO A 43 -3.48 3.81 -0.63
C PRO A 43 -2.82 4.61 0.50
N GLU A 44 -2.54 3.97 1.63
CA GLU A 44 -1.89 4.58 2.79
C GLU A 44 -0.46 5.05 2.51
N THR A 45 0.20 4.48 1.49
CA THR A 45 1.46 5.00 0.95
C THR A 45 1.19 5.80 -0.32
N PHE A 46 0.76 5.16 -1.40
CA PHE A 46 0.71 5.75 -2.74
C PHE A 46 -0.04 7.09 -2.78
N LEU A 47 -1.21 7.18 -2.13
CA LEU A 47 -2.01 8.41 -2.12
C LEU A 47 -1.57 9.39 -1.02
N ARG A 48 -1.18 8.89 0.16
CA ARG A 48 -0.87 9.75 1.30
C ARG A 48 0.47 10.48 1.20
N VAL A 49 1.41 9.98 0.40
CA VAL A 49 2.64 10.72 0.10
C VAL A 49 2.41 11.94 -0.78
N LEU A 50 1.29 11.98 -1.52
CA LEU A 50 0.91 13.09 -2.38
C LEU A 50 0.38 14.30 -1.58
N GLY A 51 0.60 15.50 -2.13
CA GLY A 51 0.15 16.76 -1.55
C GLY A 51 0.93 17.16 -0.28
N PRO A 52 0.59 18.30 0.34
CA PRO A 52 1.41 18.90 1.39
C PRO A 52 1.12 18.39 2.81
N LYS A 53 0.04 17.62 3.03
CA LYS A 53 -0.40 17.24 4.39
C LYS A 53 0.60 16.29 5.04
N PRO A 54 1.08 16.60 6.28
CA PRO A 54 1.91 15.67 7.04
C PRO A 54 1.17 14.35 7.30
N TYR A 55 1.92 13.24 7.27
CA TYR A 55 1.36 11.93 7.54
C TYR A 55 2.42 10.97 8.09
N ARG A 56 2.05 10.21 9.11
CA ARG A 56 2.89 9.16 9.68
C ARG A 56 2.04 7.92 9.88
N VAL A 57 2.46 6.80 9.31
CA VAL A 57 1.71 5.54 9.39
C VAL A 57 2.63 4.34 9.47
N GLY A 58 2.18 3.31 10.17
CA GLY A 58 2.79 1.98 10.18
C GLY A 58 1.71 0.91 9.97
N TYR A 59 1.97 -0.08 9.11
CA TYR A 59 1.03 -1.17 8.86
C TYR A 59 1.72 -2.40 8.29
N VAL A 60 1.14 -3.57 8.55
CA VAL A 60 1.53 -4.81 7.87
C VAL A 60 0.80 -4.88 6.54
N GLN A 61 1.51 -5.17 5.46
CA GLN A 61 0.89 -5.38 4.15
C GLN A 61 1.31 -6.71 3.55
N PRO A 62 0.35 -7.63 3.36
CA PRO A 62 0.58 -8.79 2.51
C PRO A 62 0.85 -8.35 1.07
N SER A 63 2.03 -8.69 0.55
CA SER A 63 2.44 -8.32 -0.80
C SER A 63 2.48 -9.56 -1.69
N ARG A 64 1.79 -9.52 -2.82
CA ARG A 64 1.65 -10.64 -3.74
C ARG A 64 2.52 -10.43 -4.98
N ARG A 65 3.42 -11.37 -5.22
CA ARG A 65 4.31 -11.41 -6.40
C ARG A 65 4.17 -12.75 -7.10
N PRO A 66 3.19 -12.93 -7.99
CA PRO A 66 2.92 -14.21 -8.66
C PRO A 66 4.15 -14.86 -9.28
N ALA A 67 5.04 -14.09 -9.92
CA ALA A 67 6.27 -14.61 -10.52
C ALA A 67 7.32 -15.14 -9.52
N ASP A 68 7.17 -14.81 -8.24
CA ASP A 68 8.07 -15.27 -7.16
C ASP A 68 7.63 -16.59 -6.52
N GLY A 69 6.48 -17.14 -6.86
CA GLY A 69 6.03 -18.45 -6.41
C GLY A 69 7.05 -19.55 -6.73
N ARG A 70 7.19 -20.50 -5.81
CA ARG A 70 8.10 -21.65 -5.95
C ARG A 70 7.51 -22.93 -5.34
N TYR A 71 6.18 -23.05 -5.33
CA TYR A 71 5.46 -24.23 -4.83
C TYR A 71 5.76 -24.59 -3.37
N GLY A 72 6.32 -23.65 -2.59
CA GLY A 72 6.80 -23.91 -1.24
C GLY A 72 8.15 -24.64 -1.17
N GLU A 73 8.81 -24.87 -2.29
CA GLU A 73 10.08 -25.63 -2.37
C GLU A 73 11.31 -24.75 -2.11
N ASN A 74 11.18 -23.42 -2.25
CA ASN A 74 12.29 -22.50 -1.97
C ASN A 74 12.18 -21.96 -0.53
N PRO A 75 13.23 -22.08 0.30
CA PRO A 75 13.18 -21.68 1.70
C PRO A 75 13.07 -20.16 1.93
N ASN A 76 13.40 -19.34 0.92
CA ASN A 76 13.59 -17.89 1.08
C ASN A 76 12.76 -17.04 0.12
N ARG A 77 11.94 -17.65 -0.77
CA ARG A 77 11.15 -16.94 -1.76
C ARG A 77 9.70 -17.36 -1.73
N LEU A 78 8.82 -16.37 -1.57
CA LEU A 78 7.37 -16.54 -1.43
C LEU A 78 6.64 -15.73 -2.49
N PHE A 79 5.52 -16.28 -3.00
CA PHE A 79 4.59 -15.50 -3.81
C PHE A 79 3.89 -14.41 -3.00
N LYS A 80 3.61 -14.69 -1.71
CA LYS A 80 3.00 -13.76 -0.77
C LYS A 80 3.84 -13.63 0.50
N HIS A 81 4.43 -12.48 0.71
CA HIS A 81 5.22 -12.15 1.90
C HIS A 81 4.62 -10.95 2.63
N MET A 82 4.94 -10.82 3.92
CA MET A 82 4.48 -9.73 4.75
C MET A 82 5.54 -8.63 4.82
N GLN A 83 5.12 -7.41 4.49
CA GLN A 83 5.95 -6.22 4.69
C GLN A 83 5.39 -5.42 5.86
N PHE A 84 6.26 -4.94 6.76
CA PHE A 84 5.87 -3.88 7.66
C PHE A 84 6.28 -2.56 7.02
N GLN A 85 5.28 -1.75 6.67
CA GLN A 85 5.43 -0.52 5.93
C GLN A 85 5.34 0.66 6.87
N VAL A 86 6.29 1.61 6.78
CA VAL A 86 6.27 2.86 7.53
C VAL A 86 6.44 4.03 6.58
N ILE A 87 5.60 5.06 6.73
CA ILE A 87 5.71 6.32 6.00
C ILE A 87 5.85 7.45 7.00
N LEU A 88 6.87 8.28 6.81
CA LEU A 88 7.11 9.49 7.58
C LEU A 88 7.14 10.69 6.63
N LYS A 89 6.14 11.55 6.69
CA LYS A 89 5.99 12.74 5.84
C LYS A 89 5.68 13.98 6.67
N PRO A 90 6.51 15.03 6.65
CA PRO A 90 7.88 14.99 6.16
C PRO A 90 8.75 14.04 6.99
N PRO A 91 9.88 13.56 6.43
CA PRO A 91 10.81 12.73 7.18
C PRO A 91 11.44 13.55 8.31
N PRO A 92 11.55 13.02 9.54
CA PRO A 92 12.31 13.67 10.59
C PRO A 92 13.81 13.64 10.25
N ALA A 93 14.57 14.61 10.75
CA ALA A 93 16.01 14.69 10.49
C ALA A 93 16.81 13.45 10.96
N ASN A 94 16.28 12.75 11.99
CA ASN A 94 16.88 11.57 12.61
C ASN A 94 16.19 10.27 12.18
N VAL A 95 15.62 10.20 10.97
CA VAL A 95 14.87 8.99 10.54
C VAL A 95 15.73 7.73 10.50
N GLN A 96 17.02 7.86 10.17
CA GLN A 96 17.95 6.74 10.16
C GLN A 96 18.21 6.21 11.57
N GLU A 97 18.37 7.08 12.55
CA GLU A 97 18.50 6.71 13.95
C GLU A 97 17.22 6.03 14.47
N LEU A 98 16.04 6.59 14.14
CA LEU A 98 14.76 5.96 14.49
C LEU A 98 14.63 4.56 13.89
N TYR A 99 15.06 4.38 12.65
CA TYR A 99 15.07 3.05 12.04
C TYR A 99 15.98 2.09 12.82
N LEU A 100 17.22 2.50 13.14
CA LEU A 100 18.14 1.67 13.95
C LEU A 100 17.60 1.37 15.34
N GLU A 101 16.92 2.32 15.99
CA GLU A 101 16.24 2.08 17.27
C GLU A 101 15.09 1.06 17.12
N SER A 102 14.36 1.07 15.99
CA SER A 102 13.34 0.07 15.72
C SER A 102 13.92 -1.35 15.63
N LEU A 103 15.11 -1.50 15.06
CA LEU A 103 15.82 -2.79 15.03
C LEU A 103 16.21 -3.27 16.44
N LYS A 104 16.66 -2.34 17.30
CA LYS A 104 16.94 -2.67 18.72
C LYS A 104 15.66 -3.08 19.46
N ALA A 105 14.53 -2.41 19.18
CA ALA A 105 13.24 -2.71 19.82
C ALA A 105 12.77 -4.15 19.52
N ILE A 106 13.13 -4.70 18.36
CA ILE A 106 12.84 -6.09 18.01
C ILE A 106 13.93 -7.08 18.41
N GLY A 107 14.97 -6.62 19.16
CA GLY A 107 15.96 -7.47 19.77
C GLY A 107 17.28 -7.64 18.99
N ILE A 108 17.51 -6.87 17.92
CA ILE A 108 18.78 -6.90 17.18
C ILE A 108 19.80 -6.04 17.93
N ASP A 109 20.89 -6.67 18.43
CA ASP A 109 22.02 -5.97 19.04
C ASP A 109 22.98 -5.48 17.97
N LEU A 110 22.84 -4.22 17.56
CA LEU A 110 23.62 -3.58 16.50
C LEU A 110 25.15 -3.60 16.74
N ARG A 111 25.61 -3.93 17.95
CA ARG A 111 27.05 -4.04 18.27
C ARG A 111 27.61 -5.40 17.90
N LYS A 112 26.75 -6.39 17.65
CA LYS A 112 27.11 -7.77 17.35
C LYS A 112 26.95 -8.12 15.87
N HIS A 113 26.28 -7.25 15.13
CA HIS A 113 25.89 -7.48 13.73
C HIS A 113 26.42 -6.39 12.82
N ASP A 114 26.75 -6.74 11.59
CA ASP A 114 27.14 -5.81 10.55
C ASP A 114 25.88 -5.24 9.88
N ILE A 115 25.64 -3.95 10.09
CA ILE A 115 24.53 -3.21 9.46
C ILE A 115 25.10 -2.32 8.39
N LYS A 116 24.70 -2.55 7.14
CA LYS A 116 25.12 -1.73 5.98
C LYS A 116 23.90 -1.13 5.29
N PHE A 117 24.05 0.12 4.89
CA PHE A 117 23.15 0.80 3.96
C PHE A 117 23.85 0.81 2.60
N GLU A 118 23.43 -0.10 1.72
CA GLU A 118 23.92 -0.20 0.36
C GLU A 118 23.00 0.56 -0.58
N GLU A 119 23.56 1.44 -1.41
CA GLU A 119 22.75 2.28 -2.32
C GLU A 119 21.92 1.40 -3.25
N ASP A 120 20.60 1.62 -3.22
CA ASP A 120 19.63 0.96 -4.06
C ASP A 120 18.46 1.91 -4.33
N ASN A 121 18.55 2.62 -5.46
CA ASN A 121 17.53 3.55 -5.87
C ASN A 121 16.29 2.78 -6.33
N TRP A 122 15.20 3.01 -5.62
CA TRP A 122 13.95 2.31 -5.86
C TRP A 122 13.11 2.99 -6.94
N GLU A 123 12.51 2.19 -7.83
CA GLU A 123 11.53 2.67 -8.79
C GLU A 123 10.39 1.66 -9.01
N SER A 124 9.21 2.19 -9.32
CA SER A 124 8.05 1.42 -9.75
C SER A 124 7.49 1.99 -11.05
N PRO A 125 7.80 1.36 -12.19
CA PRO A 125 7.32 1.82 -13.49
C PRO A 125 5.79 1.88 -13.60
N THR A 126 5.06 0.96 -12.97
CA THR A 126 3.59 0.92 -13.00
C THR A 126 2.94 2.03 -12.16
N LEU A 127 3.62 2.51 -11.13
CA LEU A 127 3.14 3.60 -10.29
C LEU A 127 3.61 4.99 -10.77
N GLY A 128 4.59 5.05 -11.68
CA GLY A 128 5.26 6.31 -11.99
C GLY A 128 5.90 6.92 -10.74
N ALA A 129 6.56 6.07 -9.94
CA ALA A 129 7.16 6.45 -8.67
C ALA A 129 8.64 6.06 -8.65
N TRP A 130 9.47 6.88 -7.99
CA TRP A 130 10.87 6.59 -7.73
C TRP A 130 11.37 7.34 -6.49
N GLY A 131 12.48 6.87 -5.94
CA GLY A 131 13.12 7.48 -4.79
C GLY A 131 14.57 7.09 -4.65
N ILE A 132 15.33 7.92 -3.93
CA ILE A 132 16.71 7.65 -3.54
C ILE A 132 16.65 6.73 -2.32
N GLY A 133 17.35 5.59 -2.36
CA GLY A 133 17.20 4.60 -1.32
C GLY A 133 18.42 3.71 -1.09
N TRP A 134 18.25 2.87 -0.11
CA TRP A 134 19.22 1.87 0.32
C TRP A 134 18.50 0.57 0.66
N GLN A 135 19.08 -0.53 0.23
CA GLN A 135 18.82 -1.80 0.87
C GLN A 135 19.60 -1.85 2.19
N VAL A 136 18.93 -2.16 3.29
CA VAL A 136 19.60 -2.31 4.58
C VAL A 136 19.93 -3.79 4.77
N MET A 137 21.23 -4.05 4.84
CA MET A 137 21.79 -5.39 5.01
C MET A 137 22.10 -5.65 6.48
N LEU A 138 21.68 -6.79 6.98
CA LEU A 138 22.03 -7.34 8.30
C LEU A 138 22.86 -8.61 8.08
N ASP A 139 24.15 -8.57 8.41
CA ASP A 139 25.10 -9.67 8.17
C ASP A 139 25.04 -10.20 6.72
N GLY A 140 24.80 -9.33 5.76
CA GLY A 140 24.69 -9.68 4.34
C GLY A 140 23.28 -10.11 3.89
N LEU A 141 22.28 -10.13 4.78
CA LEU A 141 20.88 -10.37 4.45
C LEU A 141 20.15 -9.04 4.31
N GLU A 142 19.55 -8.76 3.16
CA GLU A 142 18.66 -7.62 2.99
C GLU A 142 17.40 -7.79 3.86
N ILE A 143 17.19 -6.87 4.81
CA ILE A 143 16.06 -6.92 5.74
C ILE A 143 15.04 -5.78 5.52
N THR A 144 15.47 -4.66 4.93
CA THR A 144 14.63 -3.48 4.76
C THR A 144 15.03 -2.70 3.52
N GLN A 145 14.04 -2.22 2.77
CA GLN A 145 14.21 -1.16 1.80
C GLN A 145 13.91 0.17 2.49
N PHE A 146 14.89 1.09 2.48
CA PHE A 146 14.79 2.43 3.03
C PHE A 146 14.82 3.43 1.87
N THR A 147 13.75 4.22 1.68
CA THR A 147 13.63 5.08 0.49
C THR A 147 13.16 6.48 0.87
N TYR A 148 13.79 7.51 0.29
CA TYR A 148 13.25 8.86 0.24
C TYR A 148 12.54 9.07 -1.09
N PHE A 149 11.22 9.06 -1.08
CA PHE A 149 10.43 9.29 -2.29
C PHE A 149 10.64 10.68 -2.86
N GLN A 150 10.94 10.72 -4.16
CA GLN A 150 11.08 11.94 -4.93
C GLN A 150 9.85 12.21 -5.79
N GLN A 151 9.26 11.14 -6.35
CA GLN A 151 8.11 11.23 -7.22
C GLN A 151 7.14 10.08 -6.95
N CYS A 152 5.84 10.34 -7.05
CA CYS A 152 4.79 9.33 -6.96
C CYS A 152 3.63 9.70 -7.88
N GLY A 153 3.12 8.73 -8.66
CA GLY A 153 2.08 9.01 -9.64
C GLY A 153 2.47 10.05 -10.70
N GLY A 154 3.76 10.13 -11.06
CA GLY A 154 4.29 11.14 -11.96
C GLY A 154 4.28 12.57 -11.40
N ILE A 155 4.08 12.74 -10.09
CA ILE A 155 4.05 14.04 -9.39
C ILE A 155 5.26 14.10 -8.46
N ASP A 156 6.08 15.14 -8.61
CA ASP A 156 7.19 15.43 -7.71
C ASP A 156 6.66 15.77 -6.31
N LEU A 157 7.29 15.22 -5.27
CA LEU A 157 6.80 15.31 -3.91
C LEU A 157 7.39 16.51 -3.18
N ASP A 158 6.51 17.33 -2.59
CA ASP A 158 6.86 18.40 -1.67
C ASP A 158 5.79 18.48 -0.55
N PRO A 159 6.18 18.18 0.72
CA PRO A 159 7.47 17.61 1.13
C PRO A 159 7.66 16.17 0.66
N ILE A 160 8.92 15.75 0.52
CA ILE A 160 9.27 14.33 0.32
C ILE A 160 8.86 13.51 1.54
N SER A 161 8.85 12.19 1.40
CA SER A 161 8.59 11.26 2.51
C SER A 161 9.68 10.20 2.60
N ALA A 162 9.94 9.70 3.80
CA ALA A 162 10.72 8.49 4.00
C ALA A 162 9.78 7.29 4.09
N GLU A 163 10.14 6.22 3.38
CA GLU A 163 9.52 4.91 3.45
C GLU A 163 10.50 3.91 4.04
N LEU A 164 10.02 3.10 4.98
CA LEU A 164 10.74 1.96 5.53
C LEU A 164 9.91 0.71 5.29
N THR A 165 10.42 -0.20 4.48
CA THR A 165 9.75 -1.44 4.11
C THR A 165 10.51 -2.63 4.68
N TYR A 166 10.10 -3.10 5.86
CA TYR A 166 10.72 -4.24 6.53
C TYR A 166 10.22 -5.55 5.91
N GLY A 167 11.14 -6.46 5.60
CA GLY A 167 10.85 -7.83 5.20
C GLY A 167 10.66 -8.72 6.43
N LEU A 168 9.41 -8.91 6.87
CA LEU A 168 9.12 -9.53 8.16
C LEU A 168 9.62 -10.97 8.26
N GLU A 169 9.47 -11.78 7.20
CA GLU A 169 9.94 -13.16 7.20
C GLU A 169 11.46 -13.26 7.28
N ARG A 170 12.18 -12.38 6.57
CA ARG A 170 13.65 -12.35 6.61
C ARG A 170 14.17 -11.98 8.01
N ILE A 171 13.56 -10.96 8.62
CA ILE A 171 13.91 -10.55 9.99
C ILE A 171 13.59 -11.66 11.00
N ALA A 172 12.43 -12.30 10.87
CA ALA A 172 12.04 -13.38 11.78
C ALA A 172 12.94 -14.61 11.64
N ALA A 173 13.29 -15.00 10.40
CA ALA A 173 14.22 -16.10 10.15
C ALA A 173 15.60 -15.82 10.75
N PHE A 174 16.10 -14.59 10.59
CA PHE A 174 17.35 -14.15 11.19
C PHE A 174 17.32 -14.20 12.73
N LEU A 175 16.27 -13.64 13.35
CA LEU A 175 16.12 -13.60 14.82
C LEU A 175 15.99 -14.98 15.43
N GLN A 176 15.38 -15.92 14.71
CA GLN A 176 15.15 -17.29 15.16
C GLN A 176 16.23 -18.27 14.73
N ASP A 177 17.25 -17.82 13.97
CA ASP A 177 18.35 -18.62 13.44
C ASP A 177 17.84 -19.87 12.70
N VAL A 178 16.95 -19.67 11.73
CA VAL A 178 16.38 -20.72 10.89
C VAL A 178 16.69 -20.48 9.42
N ASP A 179 17.01 -21.57 8.70
CA ASP A 179 17.39 -21.53 7.28
C ASP A 179 16.18 -21.41 6.33
N SER A 180 15.02 -21.78 6.80
CA SER A 180 13.79 -21.76 6.02
C SER A 180 12.71 -20.89 6.67
N ILE A 181 12.08 -20.03 5.86
CA ILE A 181 10.91 -19.24 6.27
C ILE A 181 9.81 -20.14 6.85
N TYR A 182 9.66 -21.36 6.34
CA TYR A 182 8.63 -22.30 6.81
C TYR A 182 8.88 -22.82 8.22
N ASP A 183 10.14 -22.72 8.72
CA ASP A 183 10.53 -23.14 10.07
C ASP A 183 10.40 -22.02 11.11
N ILE A 184 10.07 -20.80 10.69
CA ILE A 184 9.80 -19.69 11.60
C ILE A 184 8.67 -20.09 12.57
N THR A 185 8.89 -19.88 13.86
CA THR A 185 7.85 -19.98 14.87
C THR A 185 6.92 -18.77 14.75
N TRP A 186 5.68 -19.01 14.35
CA TRP A 186 4.66 -17.98 14.25
C TRP A 186 4.18 -17.52 15.63
N VAL A 187 3.90 -18.49 16.49
CA VAL A 187 3.49 -18.30 17.88
C VAL A 187 3.77 -19.56 18.68
N VAL A 188 3.93 -19.42 19.98
CA VAL A 188 3.90 -20.56 20.92
C VAL A 188 2.50 -20.57 21.55
N ASP A 189 1.79 -21.70 21.44
CA ASP A 189 0.46 -21.86 22.02
C ASP A 189 0.52 -21.97 23.54
N PRO A 190 -0.62 -21.91 24.27
CA PRO A 190 -0.66 -22.01 25.73
C PRO A 190 -0.12 -23.35 26.26
N GLU A 191 -0.10 -24.41 25.46
CA GLU A 191 0.41 -25.75 25.79
C GLU A 191 1.93 -25.83 25.57
N GLY A 192 2.57 -24.77 25.07
CA GLY A 192 4.02 -24.67 24.81
C GLY A 192 4.46 -25.22 23.46
N ARG A 193 3.53 -25.54 22.53
CA ARG A 193 3.84 -26.02 21.19
C ARG A 193 4.12 -24.81 20.26
N ALA A 194 5.23 -24.86 19.54
CA ALA A 194 5.51 -23.90 18.49
C ALA A 194 4.66 -24.19 17.24
N VAL A 195 3.81 -23.23 16.87
CA VAL A 195 3.11 -23.23 15.58
C VAL A 195 4.04 -22.63 14.54
N LYS A 196 4.32 -23.36 13.47
CA LYS A 196 5.28 -22.94 12.44
C LYS A 196 4.61 -22.13 11.32
N TYR A 197 5.39 -21.24 10.70
CA TYR A 197 4.96 -20.48 9.51
C TYR A 197 4.46 -21.41 8.39
N GLY A 198 5.17 -22.53 8.18
CA GLY A 198 4.79 -23.54 7.20
C GLY A 198 3.42 -24.17 7.47
N GLU A 199 3.06 -24.40 8.73
CA GLU A 199 1.73 -24.94 9.08
C GLU A 199 0.59 -24.01 8.62
N ILE A 200 0.87 -22.70 8.53
CA ILE A 200 -0.13 -21.68 8.19
C ILE A 200 -0.09 -21.32 6.70
N ARG A 201 1.11 -21.26 6.08
CA ARG A 201 1.30 -20.61 4.77
C ARG A 201 1.82 -21.51 3.66
N LEU A 202 2.36 -22.69 3.96
CA LEU A 202 2.92 -23.57 2.92
C LEU A 202 1.87 -23.97 1.89
N GLN A 203 0.64 -24.27 2.34
CA GLN A 203 -0.45 -24.64 1.45
C GLN A 203 -0.90 -23.45 0.56
N ASP A 204 -0.85 -22.22 1.08
CA ASP A 204 -1.10 -21.01 0.28
C ASP A 204 -0.07 -20.93 -0.88
N GLU A 205 1.23 -21.09 -0.56
CA GLU A 205 2.32 -21.03 -1.55
C GLU A 205 2.16 -22.08 -2.65
N LEU A 206 1.84 -23.32 -2.26
CA LEU A 206 1.62 -24.39 -3.21
C LEU A 206 0.44 -24.08 -4.14
N GLN A 207 -0.73 -23.79 -3.59
CA GLN A 207 -1.95 -23.60 -4.37
C GLN A 207 -1.88 -22.35 -5.27
N PHE A 208 -1.31 -21.25 -4.79
CA PHE A 208 -1.17 -20.06 -5.60
C PHE A 208 -0.06 -20.20 -6.66
N SER A 209 1.01 -20.97 -6.41
CA SER A 209 1.98 -21.29 -7.45
C SER A 209 1.34 -22.08 -8.58
N VAL A 210 0.57 -23.13 -8.24
CA VAL A 210 -0.21 -23.91 -9.24
C VAL A 210 -1.16 -22.99 -10.02
N TYR A 211 -1.92 -22.14 -9.33
CA TYR A 211 -2.81 -21.20 -10.02
C TYR A 211 -2.03 -20.25 -10.93
N ASN A 212 -1.01 -19.59 -10.42
CA ASN A 212 -0.26 -18.53 -11.13
C ASN A 212 0.51 -19.07 -12.33
N PHE A 213 1.07 -20.28 -12.26
CA PHE A 213 1.93 -20.82 -13.31
C PHE A 213 1.21 -21.81 -14.25
N GLU A 214 0.15 -22.49 -13.78
CA GLU A 214 -0.44 -23.58 -14.51
C GLU A 214 -1.91 -23.37 -14.87
N MET A 215 -2.74 -22.90 -13.92
CA MET A 215 -4.19 -22.96 -14.04
C MET A 215 -4.88 -21.62 -14.35
N ALA A 216 -4.23 -20.48 -14.11
CA ALA A 216 -4.84 -19.19 -14.42
C ALA A 216 -5.21 -19.12 -15.90
N ASP A 217 -6.49 -18.87 -16.18
CA ASP A 217 -7.05 -18.77 -17.52
C ASP A 217 -6.61 -17.44 -18.15
N VAL A 218 -5.70 -17.53 -19.11
CA VAL A 218 -5.07 -16.36 -19.77
C VAL A 218 -6.11 -15.48 -20.45
N GLU A 219 -7.07 -16.08 -21.15
CA GLU A 219 -8.10 -15.33 -21.89
C GLU A 219 -9.01 -14.55 -20.93
N LYS A 220 -9.41 -15.18 -19.82
CA LYS A 220 -10.21 -14.51 -18.80
C LYS A 220 -9.41 -13.43 -18.08
N ALA A 221 -8.15 -13.68 -17.75
CA ALA A 221 -7.29 -12.69 -17.10
C ALA A 221 -7.12 -11.43 -17.96
N TRP A 222 -6.92 -11.58 -19.29
CA TRP A 222 -6.90 -10.46 -20.23
C TRP A 222 -8.24 -9.70 -20.26
N LYS A 223 -9.38 -10.42 -20.36
CA LYS A 223 -10.71 -9.78 -20.36
C LYS A 223 -10.98 -9.00 -19.06
N HIS A 224 -10.60 -9.56 -17.92
CA HIS A 224 -10.73 -8.85 -16.64
C HIS A 224 -9.86 -7.59 -16.60
N LEU A 225 -8.60 -7.68 -17.08
CA LEU A 225 -7.71 -6.53 -17.15
C LEU A 225 -8.32 -5.42 -18.02
N GLU A 226 -8.80 -5.75 -19.21
CA GLU A 226 -9.42 -4.80 -20.13
C GLU A 226 -10.69 -4.16 -19.54
N LEU A 227 -11.51 -4.92 -18.81
CA LEU A 227 -12.72 -4.40 -18.17
C LEU A 227 -12.38 -3.45 -17.03
N TYR A 228 -11.45 -3.81 -16.15
CA TYR A 228 -11.04 -2.92 -15.05
C TYR A 228 -10.33 -1.67 -15.55
N GLU A 229 -9.50 -1.80 -16.60
CA GLU A 229 -8.85 -0.67 -17.26
C GLU A 229 -9.88 0.30 -17.84
N ALA A 230 -10.87 -0.22 -18.58
CA ALA A 230 -11.92 0.59 -19.20
C ALA A 230 -12.79 1.29 -18.15
N GLU A 231 -13.13 0.62 -17.05
CA GLU A 231 -13.91 1.22 -15.95
C GLU A 231 -13.11 2.29 -15.22
N CYS A 232 -11.84 2.02 -14.90
CA CYS A 232 -10.94 2.99 -14.27
C CYS A 232 -10.77 4.23 -15.15
N GLN A 233 -10.48 4.04 -16.44
CA GLN A 233 -10.33 5.14 -17.39
C GLN A 233 -11.63 5.95 -17.53
N GLY A 234 -12.78 5.28 -17.59
CA GLY A 234 -14.09 5.93 -17.63
C GLY A 234 -14.33 6.84 -16.41
N LEU A 235 -13.99 6.38 -15.21
CA LEU A 235 -14.06 7.22 -14.01
C LEU A 235 -13.11 8.43 -14.10
N LEU A 236 -11.88 8.24 -14.59
CA LEU A 236 -10.92 9.34 -14.73
C LEU A 236 -11.36 10.36 -15.80
N ASP A 237 -11.94 9.91 -16.89
CA ASP A 237 -12.48 10.78 -17.94
C ASP A 237 -13.69 11.59 -17.43
N ASP A 238 -14.58 10.97 -16.66
CA ASP A 238 -15.69 11.64 -16.00
C ASP A 238 -15.18 12.71 -15.01
N TYR A 239 -14.13 12.40 -14.25
CA TYR A 239 -13.48 13.36 -13.36
C TYR A 239 -12.91 14.56 -14.13
N ALA A 240 -12.18 14.30 -15.22
CA ALA A 240 -11.60 15.33 -16.06
C ALA A 240 -12.68 16.23 -16.70
N ALA A 241 -13.78 15.65 -17.17
CA ALA A 241 -14.92 16.37 -17.71
C ALA A 241 -15.66 17.21 -16.63
N PHE A 242 -15.68 16.72 -15.39
CA PHE A 242 -16.22 17.45 -14.25
C PHE A 242 -15.38 18.69 -13.91
N CYS A 243 -14.05 18.53 -13.84
CA CYS A 243 -13.13 19.65 -13.52
C CYS A 243 -12.99 20.67 -14.67
N ASN A 244 -13.27 20.28 -15.92
CA ASN A 244 -13.10 21.15 -17.09
C ASN A 244 -14.29 21.00 -18.06
N PRO A 245 -15.43 21.69 -17.78
CA PRO A 245 -16.65 21.56 -18.57
C PRO A 245 -16.50 21.90 -20.06
N ASP A 246 -15.49 22.72 -20.41
CA ASP A 246 -15.22 23.13 -21.79
C ASP A 246 -14.50 22.08 -22.63
N ARG A 247 -13.96 21.03 -22.01
CA ARG A 247 -13.29 19.91 -22.68
C ARG A 247 -14.22 18.76 -23.07
N ARG A 248 -15.51 18.98 -23.20
CA ARG A 248 -16.44 17.95 -23.66
C ARG A 248 -16.12 17.59 -25.11
N SER A 249 -15.40 16.51 -25.34
CA SER A 249 -15.35 15.87 -26.63
C SER A 249 -16.78 15.48 -27.03
N PRO A 250 -17.24 15.78 -28.25
CA PRO A 250 -18.49 15.25 -28.73
C PRO A 250 -18.35 13.73 -28.78
N VAL A 251 -19.26 13.02 -28.10
CA VAL A 251 -19.39 11.57 -28.24
C VAL A 251 -19.62 11.28 -29.73
N VAL A 252 -18.56 10.79 -30.38
CA VAL A 252 -18.69 10.25 -31.75
C VAL A 252 -19.46 8.96 -31.61
N GLY A 253 -20.78 9.05 -31.79
CA GLY A 253 -21.66 7.91 -31.91
C GLY A 253 -21.30 7.15 -33.18
N THR A 254 -20.54 6.06 -33.06
CA THR A 254 -20.49 5.04 -34.11
C THR A 254 -21.79 4.24 -34.07
N GLY A 255 -22.77 4.75 -34.79
CA GLY A 255 -24.04 4.07 -35.01
C GLY A 255 -23.83 2.71 -35.66
N LYS A 256 -24.17 1.66 -34.93
CA LYS A 256 -24.75 0.44 -35.48
C LYS A 256 -25.96 0.09 -34.66
N GLU A 257 -27.12 0.48 -35.15
CA GLU A 257 -28.41 0.02 -34.62
C GLU A 257 -28.46 -1.51 -34.62
N ARG A 258 -28.40 -2.11 -33.42
CA ARG A 258 -28.93 -3.44 -33.19
C ARG A 258 -30.27 -3.27 -32.52
N ARG A 259 -31.30 -3.67 -33.23
CA ARG A 259 -32.67 -3.82 -32.76
C ARG A 259 -32.66 -4.71 -31.51
N ALA A 260 -32.92 -4.14 -30.35
CA ALA A 260 -33.14 -4.86 -29.11
C ALA A 260 -34.63 -4.77 -28.77
N THR A 261 -35.21 -5.93 -28.58
CA THR A 261 -36.56 -6.14 -28.04
C THR A 261 -36.61 -5.76 -26.57
N SER A 262 -37.62 -5.02 -26.22
CA SER A 262 -38.18 -4.65 -24.91
C SER A 262 -37.47 -5.17 -23.63
N GLY A 263 -36.82 -4.23 -22.93
CA GLY A 263 -36.33 -4.36 -21.57
C GLY A 263 -35.82 -2.98 -21.12
N GLU A 264 -36.30 -2.47 -20.05
CA GLU A 264 -36.22 -1.10 -19.53
C GLU A 264 -34.90 -0.36 -19.77
N HIS A 265 -34.96 0.72 -20.51
CA HIS A 265 -33.92 1.71 -20.69
C HIS A 265 -33.60 2.44 -19.38
N LEU A 266 -32.56 2.08 -18.66
CA LEU A 266 -31.84 3.02 -17.81
C LEU A 266 -31.09 3.98 -18.74
N SER A 267 -31.71 5.14 -19.01
CA SER A 267 -31.20 6.12 -19.95
C SER A 267 -29.84 6.67 -19.53
N ALA A 268 -28.90 6.77 -20.48
CA ALA A 268 -27.61 7.45 -20.34
C ALA A 268 -27.72 8.88 -19.72
N SER A 269 -28.90 9.52 -19.80
CA SER A 269 -29.22 10.81 -19.19
C SER A 269 -29.19 10.81 -17.65
N GLY A 270 -29.29 9.66 -16.98
CA GLY A 270 -29.24 9.55 -15.51
C GLY A 270 -27.80 9.59 -14.97
N ALA A 271 -26.86 8.94 -15.66
CA ALA A 271 -25.43 8.94 -15.29
C ALA A 271 -24.80 10.33 -15.54
N GLU A 272 -25.11 10.96 -16.68
CA GLU A 272 -24.67 12.33 -16.99
C GLU A 272 -25.20 13.39 -16.02
N ARG A 273 -26.44 13.24 -15.51
CA ARG A 273 -27.00 14.16 -14.51
C ARG A 273 -26.39 13.95 -13.13
N ARG A 274 -26.02 12.72 -12.76
CA ARG A 274 -25.35 12.44 -11.48
C ARG A 274 -23.93 12.98 -11.44
N ALA A 275 -23.16 12.88 -12.52
CA ALA A 275 -21.81 13.44 -12.60
C ALA A 275 -21.80 14.98 -12.47
N LYS A 276 -22.84 15.68 -12.97
CA LYS A 276 -22.92 17.15 -12.98
C LYS A 276 -23.24 17.80 -11.61
N SER A 277 -23.58 17.02 -10.58
CA SER A 277 -24.07 17.57 -9.29
C SER A 277 -23.22 17.20 -8.08
N GLN A 278 -22.15 16.45 -8.25
CA GLN A 278 -21.31 16.01 -7.12
C GLN A 278 -20.10 16.93 -6.95
N PRO A 279 -19.84 17.46 -5.75
CA PRO A 279 -18.62 18.23 -5.50
C PRO A 279 -17.37 17.36 -5.70
N PRO A 280 -16.21 17.93 -6.12
CA PRO A 280 -14.99 17.20 -6.44
C PRO A 280 -14.56 16.22 -5.35
N ASN A 281 -14.75 16.59 -4.08
CA ASN A 281 -14.40 15.76 -2.91
C ASN A 281 -15.25 14.49 -2.74
N ARG A 282 -16.33 14.31 -3.50
CA ARG A 282 -17.16 13.10 -3.49
C ARG A 282 -16.94 12.21 -4.69
N PHE A 283 -16.10 12.62 -5.63
CA PHE A 283 -15.77 11.78 -6.77
C PHE A 283 -14.99 10.53 -6.33
N PRO A 284 -15.31 9.33 -6.84
CA PRO A 284 -14.78 8.05 -6.30
C PRO A 284 -13.36 7.74 -6.78
N VAL A 285 -12.39 8.63 -6.50
CA VAL A 285 -10.98 8.44 -6.90
C VAL A 285 -10.38 7.19 -6.26
N LEU A 286 -10.79 6.84 -5.03
CA LEU A 286 -10.33 5.63 -4.36
C LEU A 286 -10.79 4.37 -5.10
N ALA A 287 -12.03 4.34 -5.59
CA ALA A 287 -12.53 3.21 -6.40
C ALA A 287 -11.75 3.09 -7.73
N ALA A 288 -11.42 4.22 -8.37
CA ALA A 288 -10.55 4.20 -9.55
C ALA A 288 -9.16 3.63 -9.22
N PHE A 289 -8.63 3.91 -8.03
CA PHE A 289 -7.36 3.33 -7.59
C PHE A 289 -7.44 1.82 -7.36
N ASP A 290 -8.53 1.32 -6.77
CA ASP A 290 -8.77 -0.12 -6.61
C ASP A 290 -8.77 -0.84 -7.97
N LEU A 291 -9.42 -0.27 -8.97
CA LEU A 291 -9.43 -0.81 -10.33
C LEU A 291 -8.02 -0.81 -10.94
N CYS A 292 -7.25 0.24 -10.72
CA CYS A 292 -5.84 0.31 -11.15
C CYS A 292 -4.99 -0.79 -10.48
N LEU A 293 -5.16 -1.04 -9.17
CA LEU A 293 -4.49 -2.11 -8.44
C LEU A 293 -4.85 -3.49 -8.98
N LYS A 294 -6.13 -3.73 -9.30
CA LYS A 294 -6.59 -4.97 -9.93
C LYS A 294 -5.95 -5.18 -11.31
N CYS A 295 -5.80 -4.12 -12.12
CA CYS A 295 -5.06 -4.20 -13.38
C CYS A 295 -3.59 -4.60 -13.15
N SER A 296 -2.93 -4.01 -12.16
CA SER A 296 -1.55 -4.36 -11.79
C SER A 296 -1.42 -5.81 -11.33
N HIS A 297 -2.36 -6.31 -10.53
CA HIS A 297 -2.36 -7.72 -10.10
C HIS A 297 -2.56 -8.69 -11.26
N LEU A 298 -3.53 -8.43 -12.14
CA LEU A 298 -3.77 -9.25 -13.33
C LEU A 298 -2.58 -9.25 -14.29
N PHE A 299 -1.92 -8.12 -14.47
CA PHE A 299 -0.66 -8.05 -15.20
C PHE A 299 0.39 -8.99 -14.62
N ASN A 300 0.57 -9.00 -13.28
CA ASN A 300 1.51 -9.89 -12.62
C ASN A 300 1.15 -11.38 -12.78
N ILE A 301 -0.14 -11.73 -12.82
CA ILE A 301 -0.59 -13.10 -13.11
C ILE A 301 -0.28 -13.47 -14.57
N LEU A 302 -0.59 -12.61 -15.54
CA LEU A 302 -0.30 -12.84 -16.95
C LEU A 302 1.20 -12.96 -17.21
N ASP A 303 2.02 -12.16 -16.53
CA ASP A 303 3.47 -12.23 -16.60
C ASP A 303 3.99 -13.55 -16.03
N ALA A 304 3.49 -13.99 -14.88
CA ALA A 304 3.84 -15.29 -14.29
C ALA A 304 3.43 -16.48 -15.18
N ARG A 305 2.28 -16.38 -15.86
CA ARG A 305 1.82 -17.36 -16.85
C ARG A 305 2.69 -17.39 -18.12
N GLY A 306 3.64 -16.46 -18.28
CA GLY A 306 4.38 -16.31 -19.55
C GLY A 306 3.48 -15.90 -20.73
N ALA A 307 2.33 -15.27 -20.46
CA ALA A 307 1.31 -14.91 -21.42
C ALA A 307 1.48 -13.50 -22.00
N ILE A 308 2.55 -12.80 -21.61
CA ILE A 308 2.88 -11.46 -22.07
C ILE A 308 4.27 -11.48 -22.69
N SER A 309 4.36 -11.10 -23.97
CA SER A 309 5.65 -10.90 -24.64
C SER A 309 6.39 -9.67 -24.07
N VAL A 310 7.70 -9.61 -24.30
CA VAL A 310 8.54 -8.46 -23.84
C VAL A 310 7.99 -7.13 -24.38
N THR A 311 7.52 -7.09 -25.62
CA THR A 311 6.97 -5.87 -26.24
C THR A 311 5.62 -5.49 -25.63
N GLU A 312 4.74 -6.46 -25.42
CA GLU A 312 3.43 -6.25 -24.81
C GLU A 312 3.57 -5.79 -23.35
N ARG A 313 4.56 -6.34 -22.63
CA ARG A 313 4.86 -5.97 -21.24
C ARG A 313 5.06 -4.45 -21.08
N VAL A 314 5.85 -3.85 -21.96
CA VAL A 314 6.09 -2.39 -21.95
C VAL A 314 4.78 -1.63 -22.18
N GLY A 315 3.95 -2.09 -23.12
CA GLY A 315 2.65 -1.48 -23.42
C GLY A 315 1.67 -1.57 -22.24
N VAL A 316 1.57 -2.73 -21.58
CA VAL A 316 0.67 -2.91 -20.42
C VAL A 316 1.14 -2.07 -19.22
N ILE A 317 2.44 -2.06 -18.93
CA ILE A 317 3.03 -1.21 -17.88
C ILE A 317 2.71 0.26 -18.14
N ALA A 318 2.84 0.74 -19.39
CA ALA A 318 2.52 2.13 -19.74
C ALA A 318 1.04 2.46 -19.53
N ARG A 319 0.12 1.55 -19.84
CA ARG A 319 -1.33 1.72 -19.63
C ARG A 319 -1.66 1.80 -18.13
N ILE A 320 -1.16 0.85 -17.33
CA ILE A 320 -1.36 0.85 -15.87
C ILE A 320 -0.76 2.12 -15.23
N ARG A 321 0.43 2.53 -15.68
CA ARG A 321 1.04 3.79 -15.25
C ARG A 321 0.14 5.00 -15.56
N ALA A 322 -0.49 5.04 -16.73
CA ALA A 322 -1.39 6.13 -17.10
C ALA A 322 -2.59 6.23 -16.14
N LEU A 323 -3.16 5.08 -15.74
CA LEU A 323 -4.23 5.03 -14.73
C LEU A 323 -3.72 5.53 -13.37
N ALA A 324 -2.58 5.05 -12.89
CA ALA A 324 -2.01 5.47 -11.62
C ALA A 324 -1.72 6.98 -11.57
N VAL A 325 -1.17 7.53 -12.67
CA VAL A 325 -0.93 8.99 -12.82
C VAL A 325 -2.25 9.77 -12.84
N GLY A 326 -3.27 9.26 -13.52
CA GLY A 326 -4.61 9.87 -13.54
C GLY A 326 -5.23 9.92 -12.14
N VAL A 327 -5.18 8.82 -11.40
CA VAL A 327 -5.64 8.72 -10.01
C VAL A 327 -4.88 9.70 -9.10
N ALA A 328 -3.53 9.74 -9.20
CA ALA A 328 -2.71 10.63 -8.39
C ALA A 328 -3.07 12.11 -8.61
N LYS A 329 -3.26 12.53 -9.87
CA LYS A 329 -3.69 13.89 -10.21
C LYS A 329 -5.07 14.20 -9.65
N ALA A 330 -6.04 13.32 -9.85
CA ALA A 330 -7.40 13.50 -9.34
C ALA A 330 -7.41 13.59 -7.80
N TYR A 331 -6.59 12.78 -7.12
CA TYR A 331 -6.46 12.82 -5.67
C TYR A 331 -5.89 14.16 -5.16
N VAL A 332 -4.83 14.67 -5.79
CA VAL A 332 -4.24 15.98 -5.42
C VAL A 332 -5.21 17.12 -5.67
N ASP A 333 -5.94 17.10 -6.77
CA ASP A 333 -6.96 18.11 -7.08
C ASP A 333 -8.09 18.11 -6.05
N GLN A 334 -8.55 16.93 -5.60
CA GLN A 334 -9.52 16.82 -4.52
C GLN A 334 -9.00 17.40 -3.19
N GLN A 335 -7.73 17.22 -2.89
CA GLN A 335 -7.13 17.81 -1.67
C GLN A 335 -7.14 19.34 -1.72
N LYS A 336 -6.81 19.94 -2.88
CA LYS A 336 -6.84 21.40 -3.08
C LYS A 336 -8.26 21.96 -2.91
N ALA A 337 -9.23 21.35 -3.59
CA ALA A 337 -10.64 21.76 -3.48
C ALA A 337 -11.18 21.62 -2.05
N GLY A 338 -10.76 20.59 -1.30
CA GLY A 338 -11.13 20.41 0.10
C GLY A 338 -10.50 21.44 1.03
N ALA A 339 -9.30 21.93 0.73
CA ALA A 339 -8.62 22.97 1.51
C ALA A 339 -9.27 24.35 1.29
N GLU A 340 -9.70 24.67 0.08
CA GLU A 340 -10.40 25.93 -0.26
C GLU A 340 -11.82 26.00 0.34
N SER A 341 -12.47 24.85 0.57
CA SER A 341 -13.81 24.76 1.14
C SER A 341 -13.84 24.66 2.68
N ALA A 342 -12.70 24.56 3.33
CA ALA A 342 -12.62 24.52 4.79
C ALA A 342 -12.81 25.95 5.35
N PRO A 343 -13.75 26.18 6.30
CA PRO A 343 -13.88 27.50 6.95
C PRO A 343 -12.57 27.85 7.64
N SER A 344 -12.12 29.10 7.45
CA SER A 344 -10.91 29.64 8.09
C SER A 344 -10.98 29.44 9.61
N VAL A 345 -9.88 28.95 10.19
CA VAL A 345 -9.77 28.57 11.61
C VAL A 345 -9.92 29.79 12.56
N ASP A 346 -10.05 31.00 12.05
CA ASP A 346 -10.05 32.25 12.83
C ASP A 346 -11.40 32.62 13.52
N GLU A 347 -12.46 31.83 13.32
CA GLU A 347 -13.75 32.15 13.96
C GLU A 347 -14.18 31.23 15.12
N ARG A 348 -13.34 30.31 15.61
CA ARG A 348 -13.71 29.37 16.71
C ARG A 348 -12.78 29.38 17.91
N ALA A 349 -12.15 30.46 18.25
CA ALA A 349 -11.38 30.60 19.47
C ALA A 349 -11.64 31.91 20.19
N SER A 350 -12.85 32.06 20.74
CA SER A 350 -13.00 32.87 21.95
C SER A 350 -12.75 31.93 23.14
N PRO A 351 -11.75 32.17 23.99
CA PRO A 351 -11.53 31.36 25.18
C PRO A 351 -12.67 31.63 26.14
N ALA A 352 -13.44 30.59 26.46
CA ALA A 352 -14.33 30.62 27.63
C ALA A 352 -13.46 30.88 28.88
N GLY A 353 -13.75 31.99 29.54
CA GLY A 353 -13.08 32.41 30.77
C GLY A 353 -13.10 31.30 31.84
N PRO A 354 -12.20 31.42 32.84
CA PRO A 354 -12.04 30.40 33.89
C PRO A 354 -13.34 30.28 34.72
N ARG A 355 -13.88 29.05 34.79
CA ARG A 355 -14.95 28.71 35.73
C ARG A 355 -14.38 28.71 37.13
N GLU A 356 -14.93 29.56 38.02
CA GLU A 356 -14.67 29.51 39.42
C GLU A 356 -15.07 28.15 40.05
N PRO A 357 -14.32 27.62 41.03
CA PRO A 357 -14.67 26.36 41.68
C PRO A 357 -15.88 26.55 42.61
N GLU A 358 -16.94 25.82 42.36
CA GLU A 358 -18.12 25.71 43.19
C GLU A 358 -17.77 25.09 44.54
N LYS A 359 -17.99 25.87 45.63
CA LYS A 359 -17.78 25.44 47.02
C LYS A 359 -18.79 24.36 47.37
N LEU A 360 -18.34 23.12 47.55
CA LEU A 360 -19.14 22.08 48.20
C LEU A 360 -19.35 22.49 49.65
N ALA A 361 -20.59 22.85 50.00
CA ALA A 361 -21.03 23.01 51.38
C ALA A 361 -21.16 21.68 52.08
N ALA A 362 -20.41 21.52 53.16
CA ALA A 362 -20.58 20.42 54.10
C ALA A 362 -21.90 20.58 54.86
N SER A 363 -22.80 19.61 54.78
CA SER A 363 -23.87 19.45 55.76
C SER A 363 -23.61 18.19 56.59
N ARG A 364 -23.37 18.41 57.88
CA ARG A 364 -23.44 17.39 58.94
C ARG A 364 -24.89 17.02 59.19
N SER A 365 -25.19 15.76 59.29
CA SER A 365 -25.99 15.13 60.34
C SER A 365 -25.84 13.61 60.20
#